data_b4cc520f45e0cab87f0bfc4608dc0be6
#
_entry.id   b4cc520f45e0cab87f0bfc4608dc0be6
#
_cell.length_a   1.000
_cell.length_b   1.000
_cell.length_c   1.000
_cell.angle_alpha   90.00
_cell.angle_beta   90.00
_cell.angle_gamma   90.00
#
_symmetry.space_group_name_H-M   'P 1'
#
loop_
_entity.id
_entity.type
_entity.pdbx_description
1 polymer ?
#
loop_
_entity_poly.entity_id
_entity_poly.type
_entity_poly.pdbx_seq_one_letter_code
_entity_poly.pdbx_strand_id
1 'polypeptide(L)'
;MMKFICVYVVILLASISLCHADGFKIKGKISGGGEGVKVFLTDLSQYRHFYDSTTIKNGEFEFNGKVESPEMRCITIYKNDSQRGEWKSTVKLPIFVDNSSMTLEAPYDSLPTKSSKTVPGCIKITGSPANDLYMKYDKGLEPLSTLNSTLFEKYRVAYYYAKADELGRKNMQPAYDALEELENCKDEIYRYKVKFIQENSDSPVALYVAGTLAITKYGRGEINKVLALLSEPLRNSPKGKALEKRLNSIPVYVGDQYLDIDMLDKEGNTVNLSDVINPGQYTLLEIWASWCGPCRGDIPHLKDAYSAYHAKGFDIVSVSIDANKEQWKKALEQEQMAWLQ
;
A
#
# COMPACT_ATOMS: atom_id res chain seq x y z
N MET A 1 -34.34 19.37 -66.57
CA MET A 1 -35.12 19.15 -65.34
C MET A 1 -34.38 18.09 -64.50
N MET A 2 -33.60 18.51 -63.54
CA MET A 2 -32.82 17.63 -62.68
C MET A 2 -33.45 17.69 -61.26
N LYS A 3 -34.05 16.58 -60.84
CA LYS A 3 -34.69 16.46 -59.49
C LYS A 3 -33.59 16.16 -58.44
N PHE A 4 -33.39 17.11 -57.56
CA PHE A 4 -32.56 16.89 -56.33
C PHE A 4 -33.43 16.10 -55.33
N ILE A 5 -32.97 14.90 -54.97
CA ILE A 5 -33.53 14.11 -53.87
C ILE A 5 -32.72 14.50 -52.63
N CYS A 6 -33.34 15.23 -51.70
CA CYS A 6 -32.79 15.47 -50.35
C CYS A 6 -33.00 14.19 -49.49
N VAL A 7 -31.92 13.52 -49.17
CA VAL A 7 -31.92 12.43 -48.16
C VAL A 7 -31.74 13.08 -46.80
N TYR A 8 -32.79 13.12 -46.01
CA TYR A 8 -32.71 13.48 -44.60
C TYR A 8 -32.15 12.27 -43.81
N VAL A 9 -30.90 12.38 -43.34
CA VAL A 9 -30.33 11.46 -42.34
C VAL A 9 -30.84 11.91 -40.98
N VAL A 10 -31.81 11.17 -40.45
CA VAL A 10 -32.27 11.34 -39.08
C VAL A 10 -31.23 10.61 -38.16
N ILE A 11 -30.33 11.38 -37.57
CA ILE A 11 -29.46 10.87 -36.50
C ILE A 11 -30.31 10.73 -35.24
N LEU A 12 -30.73 9.51 -34.93
CA LEU A 12 -31.30 9.17 -33.63
C LEU A 12 -30.17 9.24 -32.59
N LEU A 13 -30.06 10.37 -31.93
CA LEU A 13 -29.29 10.47 -30.67
C LEU A 13 -30.07 9.67 -29.62
N ALA A 14 -29.72 8.41 -29.46
CA ALA A 14 -30.11 7.65 -28.27
C ALA A 14 -29.40 8.31 -27.06
N SER A 15 -30.11 9.21 -26.41
CA SER A 15 -29.74 9.69 -25.08
C SER A 15 -29.81 8.49 -24.14
N ILE A 16 -28.64 7.86 -23.91
CA ILE A 16 -28.46 6.95 -22.79
C ILE A 16 -28.60 7.83 -21.55
N SER A 17 -29.81 7.92 -21.00
CA SER A 17 -30.02 8.41 -19.64
C SER A 17 -29.23 7.48 -18.72
N LEU A 18 -28.04 7.87 -18.36
CA LEU A 18 -27.37 7.33 -17.19
C LEU A 18 -28.29 7.63 -16.01
N CYS A 19 -29.14 6.67 -15.67
CA CYS A 19 -29.90 6.69 -14.43
C CYS A 19 -28.84 6.61 -13.31
N HIS A 20 -28.42 7.78 -12.81
CA HIS A 20 -27.63 7.82 -11.58
C HIS A 20 -28.56 7.34 -10.49
N ALA A 21 -28.35 6.10 -10.03
CA ALA A 21 -29.03 5.61 -8.86
C ALA A 21 -28.74 6.59 -7.71
N ASP A 22 -29.73 6.89 -6.89
CA ASP A 22 -29.60 7.82 -5.74
C ASP A 22 -28.59 7.34 -4.67
N GLY A 23 -27.90 6.24 -4.90
CA GLY A 23 -26.90 5.62 -4.05
C GLY A 23 -26.42 4.29 -4.58
N PHE A 24 -25.59 3.60 -3.82
CA PHE A 24 -25.16 2.24 -4.12
C PHE A 24 -26.06 1.21 -3.44
N LYS A 25 -26.14 0.05 -4.09
CA LYS A 25 -26.69 -1.18 -3.53
C LYS A 25 -25.72 -2.32 -3.79
N ILE A 26 -25.23 -2.96 -2.73
CA ILE A 26 -24.35 -4.13 -2.84
C ILE A 26 -25.11 -5.35 -2.34
N LYS A 27 -25.45 -6.28 -3.22
CA LYS A 27 -26.10 -7.54 -2.88
C LYS A 27 -25.08 -8.69 -2.92
N GLY A 28 -24.83 -9.33 -1.80
CA GLY A 28 -24.01 -10.53 -1.71
C GLY A 28 -24.85 -11.78 -1.79
N LYS A 29 -24.43 -12.76 -2.61
CA LYS A 29 -24.99 -14.11 -2.72
C LYS A 29 -23.91 -15.11 -2.34
N ILE A 30 -24.02 -15.70 -1.18
CA ILE A 30 -23.06 -16.64 -0.61
C ILE A 30 -23.70 -18.04 -0.63
N SER A 31 -23.17 -18.93 -1.46
CA SER A 31 -23.65 -20.30 -1.56
C SER A 31 -22.88 -21.27 -0.63
N GLY A 32 -23.53 -22.33 -0.19
CA GLY A 32 -22.86 -23.43 0.50
C GLY A 32 -22.51 -23.18 1.97
N GLY A 33 -23.06 -22.11 2.60
CA GLY A 33 -22.81 -21.85 4.03
C GLY A 33 -22.89 -20.39 4.44
N GLY A 34 -22.42 -20.08 5.65
CA GLY A 34 -22.31 -18.71 6.15
C GLY A 34 -23.59 -18.17 6.82
N GLU A 35 -24.63 -18.96 7.04
CA GLU A 35 -25.85 -18.50 7.72
C GLU A 35 -25.53 -17.91 9.10
N GLY A 36 -26.05 -16.72 9.40
CA GLY A 36 -25.80 -16.02 10.65
C GLY A 36 -24.44 -15.32 10.76
N VAL A 37 -23.56 -15.43 9.75
CA VAL A 37 -22.24 -14.81 9.75
C VAL A 37 -22.36 -13.30 9.52
N LYS A 38 -21.63 -12.51 10.33
CA LYS A 38 -21.57 -11.04 10.19
C LYS A 38 -20.71 -10.64 9.02
N VAL A 39 -21.22 -9.66 8.25
CA VAL A 39 -20.55 -9.02 7.14
C VAL A 39 -20.47 -7.52 7.42
N PHE A 40 -19.32 -6.92 7.17
CA PHE A 40 -19.07 -5.50 7.40
C PHE A 40 -18.61 -4.84 6.10
N LEU A 41 -19.05 -3.61 5.90
CA LEU A 41 -18.47 -2.71 4.92
C LEU A 41 -17.48 -1.79 5.64
N THR A 42 -16.18 -1.91 5.30
CA THR A 42 -15.10 -1.25 6.04
C THR A 42 -14.19 -0.46 5.09
N ASP A 43 -13.31 0.35 5.68
CA ASP A 43 -12.15 0.89 4.96
C ASP A 43 -11.09 -0.20 4.76
N LEU A 44 -10.41 -0.18 3.61
CA LEU A 44 -9.32 -1.12 3.32
C LEU A 44 -8.07 -0.85 4.17
N SER A 45 -7.79 0.42 4.49
CA SER A 45 -6.57 0.87 5.16
C SER A 45 -6.68 0.92 6.68
N GLN A 46 -7.88 1.12 7.21
CA GLN A 46 -8.12 1.31 8.64
C GLN A 46 -9.08 0.25 9.17
N TYR A 47 -8.54 -0.76 9.84
CA TYR A 47 -9.27 -1.86 10.50
C TYR A 47 -10.35 -1.41 11.51
N ARG A 48 -10.56 -0.11 11.70
CA ARG A 48 -11.41 0.47 12.74
C ARG A 48 -12.58 1.30 12.21
N HIS A 49 -12.64 1.57 10.92
CA HIS A 49 -13.78 2.33 10.38
C HIS A 49 -14.77 1.37 9.73
N PHE A 50 -15.91 1.19 10.40
CA PHE A 50 -17.03 0.41 9.91
C PHE A 50 -18.05 1.40 9.34
N TYR A 51 -18.35 1.28 8.05
CA TYR A 51 -19.41 2.09 7.42
C TYR A 51 -20.78 1.51 7.66
N ASP A 52 -20.88 0.17 7.61
CA ASP A 52 -22.13 -0.56 7.81
C ASP A 52 -21.84 -2.03 8.19
N SER A 53 -22.86 -2.71 8.72
CA SER A 53 -22.81 -4.13 9.04
C SER A 53 -24.14 -4.82 8.83
N THR A 54 -24.07 -6.07 8.38
CA THR A 54 -25.25 -6.92 8.16
C THR A 54 -24.90 -8.36 8.50
N THR A 55 -25.85 -9.27 8.25
CA THR A 55 -25.68 -10.71 8.53
C THR A 55 -26.17 -11.49 7.31
N ILE A 56 -25.47 -12.57 6.95
CA ILE A 56 -25.92 -13.49 5.90
C ILE A 56 -27.20 -14.19 6.38
N LYS A 57 -28.28 -14.05 5.61
CA LYS A 57 -29.57 -14.70 5.83
C LYS A 57 -30.03 -15.33 4.53
N ASN A 58 -30.38 -16.61 4.59
CA ASN A 58 -30.76 -17.39 3.40
C ASN A 58 -29.71 -17.29 2.26
N GLY A 59 -28.43 -17.26 2.64
CA GLY A 59 -27.32 -17.13 1.68
C GLY A 59 -27.13 -15.72 1.08
N GLU A 60 -27.84 -14.70 1.54
CA GLU A 60 -27.75 -13.34 1.01
C GLU A 60 -27.43 -12.32 2.09
N PHE A 61 -26.78 -11.22 1.67
CA PHE A 61 -26.64 -10.00 2.47
C PHE A 61 -26.77 -8.76 1.57
N GLU A 62 -27.04 -7.61 2.17
CA GLU A 62 -27.20 -6.35 1.44
C GLU A 62 -26.62 -5.17 2.20
N PHE A 63 -25.98 -4.26 1.45
CA PHE A 63 -25.61 -2.92 1.89
C PHE A 63 -26.22 -1.89 0.96
N ASN A 64 -26.74 -0.81 1.52
CA ASN A 64 -27.25 0.34 0.79
C ASN A 64 -26.59 1.60 1.33
N GLY A 65 -26.31 2.55 0.46
CA GLY A 65 -25.70 3.81 0.89
C GLY A 65 -25.42 4.74 -0.27
N LYS A 66 -24.65 5.78 -0.02
CA LYS A 66 -24.25 6.76 -1.01
C LYS A 66 -22.79 7.12 -0.86
N VAL A 67 -22.08 7.28 -1.98
CA VAL A 67 -20.74 7.83 -2.03
C VAL A 67 -20.76 9.13 -2.83
N GLU A 68 -19.99 10.13 -2.41
CA GLU A 68 -19.87 11.39 -3.16
C GLU A 68 -19.14 11.18 -4.49
N SER A 69 -18.19 10.27 -4.50
CA SER A 69 -17.47 9.82 -5.69
C SER A 69 -17.02 8.38 -5.50
N PRO A 70 -16.80 7.62 -6.57
CA PRO A 70 -16.34 6.23 -6.46
C PRO A 70 -15.11 6.11 -5.56
N GLU A 71 -15.07 5.06 -4.73
CA GLU A 71 -14.01 4.87 -3.76
C GLU A 71 -13.78 3.41 -3.37
N MET A 72 -12.57 3.13 -2.89
CA MET A 72 -12.20 1.82 -2.39
C MET A 72 -12.85 1.57 -1.02
N ARG A 73 -13.51 0.42 -0.91
CA ARG A 73 -14.07 -0.17 0.31
C ARG A 73 -13.58 -1.61 0.46
N CYS A 74 -13.92 -2.22 1.59
CA CYS A 74 -13.64 -3.63 1.83
C CYS A 74 -14.87 -4.32 2.39
N ILE A 75 -15.28 -5.43 1.78
CA ILE A 75 -16.25 -6.34 2.38
C ILE A 75 -15.47 -7.28 3.28
N THR A 76 -15.74 -7.21 4.58
CA THR A 76 -15.09 -8.01 5.60
C THR A 76 -16.07 -9.03 6.14
N ILE A 77 -15.71 -10.32 6.11
CA ILE A 77 -16.52 -11.44 6.60
C ILE A 77 -15.75 -12.17 7.68
N TYR A 78 -16.32 -12.30 8.87
CA TYR A 78 -15.75 -13.09 9.96
C TYR A 78 -16.27 -14.51 9.87
N LYS A 79 -15.47 -15.43 9.33
CA LYS A 79 -15.80 -16.85 9.35
C LYS A 79 -15.74 -17.35 10.79
N ASN A 80 -16.82 -17.97 11.27
CA ASN A 80 -16.86 -18.65 12.57
C ASN A 80 -16.03 -19.94 12.53
N ASP A 81 -14.71 -19.81 12.69
CA ASP A 81 -13.85 -20.95 12.99
C ASP A 81 -13.51 -20.88 14.48
N SER A 82 -14.32 -21.56 15.29
CA SER A 82 -14.32 -21.52 16.75
C SER A 82 -13.05 -22.07 17.41
N GLN A 83 -12.05 -22.51 16.64
CA GLN A 83 -10.84 -23.14 17.18
C GLN A 83 -9.55 -22.35 17.00
N ARG A 84 -9.56 -21.20 16.31
CA ARG A 84 -8.33 -20.42 16.07
C ARG A 84 -8.62 -18.93 16.15
N GLY A 85 -7.88 -18.23 17.00
CA GLY A 85 -8.01 -16.80 17.32
C GLY A 85 -8.36 -15.89 16.12
N GLU A 86 -9.13 -14.85 16.39
CA GLU A 86 -9.88 -13.96 15.49
C GLU A 86 -9.17 -13.48 14.20
N TRP A 87 -7.85 -13.42 14.20
CA TRP A 87 -7.05 -12.90 13.08
C TRP A 87 -6.90 -13.85 11.88
N LYS A 88 -7.17 -15.16 12.05
CA LYS A 88 -6.94 -16.15 10.99
C LYS A 88 -8.16 -16.48 10.15
N SER A 89 -9.34 -16.05 10.59
CA SER A 89 -10.63 -16.38 9.98
C SER A 89 -11.31 -15.20 9.28
N THR A 90 -10.65 -14.05 9.19
CA THR A 90 -11.20 -12.85 8.55
C THR A 90 -10.93 -12.86 7.05
N VAL A 91 -12.01 -12.80 6.27
CA VAL A 91 -11.99 -12.58 4.83
C VAL A 91 -12.05 -11.08 4.56
N LYS A 92 -11.22 -10.59 3.65
CA LYS A 92 -11.22 -9.21 3.18
C LYS A 92 -11.29 -9.18 1.66
N LEU A 93 -12.33 -8.57 1.14
CA LEU A 93 -12.56 -8.43 -0.30
C LEU A 93 -12.56 -6.94 -0.64
N PRO A 94 -11.49 -6.42 -1.23
CA PRO A 94 -11.48 -5.06 -1.73
C PRO A 94 -12.50 -4.92 -2.87
N ILE A 95 -13.26 -3.83 -2.84
CA ILE A 95 -14.30 -3.51 -3.82
C ILE A 95 -14.29 -2.01 -4.09
N PHE A 96 -14.38 -1.63 -5.36
CA PHE A 96 -14.50 -0.23 -5.73
C PHE A 96 -15.98 0.13 -5.84
N VAL A 97 -16.47 0.95 -4.90
CA VAL A 97 -17.89 1.29 -4.79
C VAL A 97 -18.18 2.60 -5.49
N ASP A 98 -19.14 2.59 -6.38
CA ASP A 98 -19.80 3.75 -6.99
C ASP A 98 -21.31 3.71 -6.71
N ASN A 99 -22.06 4.76 -7.05
CA ASN A 99 -23.51 4.78 -6.85
C ASN A 99 -24.25 3.92 -7.90
N SER A 100 -24.00 2.60 -7.87
CA SER A 100 -24.58 1.60 -8.75
C SER A 100 -25.11 0.40 -7.97
N SER A 101 -25.82 -0.49 -8.67
CA SER A 101 -26.26 -1.78 -8.10
C SER A 101 -25.24 -2.86 -8.42
N MET A 102 -24.56 -3.32 -7.39
CA MET A 102 -23.49 -4.32 -7.47
C MET A 102 -23.97 -5.66 -6.94
N THR A 103 -23.48 -6.74 -7.53
CA THR A 103 -23.70 -8.11 -7.02
C THR A 103 -22.36 -8.79 -6.78
N LEU A 104 -22.21 -9.37 -5.60
CA LEU A 104 -21.09 -10.22 -5.20
C LEU A 104 -21.58 -11.66 -5.08
N GLU A 105 -20.99 -12.60 -5.84
CA GLU A 105 -21.32 -14.02 -5.78
C GLU A 105 -20.08 -14.82 -5.40
N ALA A 106 -20.19 -15.65 -4.36
CA ALA A 106 -19.09 -16.48 -3.89
C ALA A 106 -19.58 -17.74 -3.16
N PRO A 107 -18.92 -18.90 -3.35
CA PRO A 107 -19.08 -20.04 -2.46
C PRO A 107 -18.45 -19.74 -1.09
N TYR A 108 -19.13 -20.03 0.02
CA TYR A 108 -18.64 -19.76 1.38
C TYR A 108 -17.29 -20.43 1.67
N ASP A 109 -17.14 -21.69 1.26
CA ASP A 109 -15.91 -22.46 1.49
C ASP A 109 -14.71 -21.92 0.69
N SER A 110 -14.98 -21.27 -0.45
CA SER A 110 -13.95 -20.66 -1.31
C SER A 110 -13.52 -19.28 -0.84
N LEU A 111 -14.20 -18.68 0.14
CA LEU A 111 -13.78 -17.42 0.72
C LEU A 111 -12.42 -17.59 1.42
N PRO A 112 -11.41 -16.78 1.11
CA PRO A 112 -10.07 -16.92 1.68
C PRO A 112 -10.08 -16.70 3.19
N THR A 113 -9.30 -17.50 3.93
CA THR A 113 -9.18 -17.38 5.40
C THR A 113 -8.07 -16.42 5.85
N LYS A 114 -7.30 -15.90 4.90
CA LYS A 114 -6.24 -14.92 5.14
C LYS A 114 -6.58 -13.63 4.38
N SER A 115 -6.06 -12.49 4.86
CA SER A 115 -6.15 -11.24 4.11
C SER A 115 -5.54 -11.46 2.72
N SER A 116 -6.37 -11.42 1.69
CA SER A 116 -5.92 -11.45 0.31
C SER A 116 -5.74 -10.01 -0.16
N LYS A 117 -4.66 -9.74 -0.86
CA LYS A 117 -4.46 -8.44 -1.54
C LYS A 117 -5.24 -8.36 -2.84
N THR A 118 -5.67 -9.51 -3.38
CA THR A 118 -6.43 -9.66 -4.62
C THR A 118 -7.73 -10.41 -4.35
N VAL A 119 -8.75 -10.17 -5.17
CA VAL A 119 -10.01 -10.89 -5.10
C VAL A 119 -9.84 -12.27 -5.76
N PRO A 120 -10.07 -13.38 -5.03
CA PRO A 120 -9.95 -14.71 -5.62
C PRO A 120 -10.83 -14.89 -6.86
N GLY A 121 -10.35 -15.59 -7.87
CA GLY A 121 -11.05 -15.78 -9.16
C GLY A 121 -12.39 -16.51 -9.07
N CYS A 122 -12.70 -17.20 -7.97
CA CYS A 122 -14.02 -17.81 -7.70
C CYS A 122 -15.07 -16.79 -7.22
N ILE A 123 -14.66 -15.57 -6.88
CA ILE A 123 -15.56 -14.50 -6.44
C ILE A 123 -15.87 -13.61 -7.63
N LYS A 124 -17.15 -13.44 -7.91
CA LYS A 124 -17.64 -12.58 -9.00
C LYS A 124 -18.24 -11.33 -8.40
N ILE A 125 -17.77 -10.16 -8.83
CA ILE A 125 -18.36 -8.88 -8.47
C ILE A 125 -18.73 -8.19 -9.79
N THR A 126 -19.98 -7.76 -9.94
CA THR A 126 -20.52 -7.18 -11.17
C THR A 126 -21.39 -5.96 -10.87
N GLY A 127 -21.66 -5.13 -11.88
CA GLY A 127 -22.63 -4.03 -11.81
C GLY A 127 -22.03 -2.65 -11.50
N SER A 128 -20.71 -2.54 -11.37
CA SER A 128 -20.01 -1.26 -11.21
C SER A 128 -18.90 -1.11 -12.25
N PRO A 129 -18.99 -0.14 -13.17
CA PRO A 129 -17.91 0.14 -14.10
C PRO A 129 -16.58 0.51 -13.42
N ALA A 130 -16.65 1.20 -12.28
CA ALA A 130 -15.45 1.55 -11.52
C ALA A 130 -14.80 0.29 -10.92
N ASN A 131 -15.61 -0.64 -10.38
CA ASN A 131 -15.09 -1.90 -9.88
C ASN A 131 -14.54 -2.80 -11.00
N ASP A 132 -15.19 -2.86 -12.15
CA ASP A 132 -14.71 -3.64 -13.31
C ASP A 132 -13.34 -3.14 -13.77
N LEU A 133 -13.15 -1.82 -13.82
CA LEU A 133 -11.86 -1.21 -14.14
C LEU A 133 -10.80 -1.52 -13.05
N TYR A 134 -11.18 -1.44 -11.77
CA TYR A 134 -10.28 -1.82 -10.66
C TYR A 134 -9.87 -3.29 -10.74
N MET A 135 -10.83 -4.21 -10.97
CA MET A 135 -10.54 -5.64 -11.11
C MET A 135 -9.61 -5.95 -12.29
N LYS A 136 -9.78 -5.24 -13.42
CA LYS A 136 -8.86 -5.35 -14.56
C LYS A 136 -7.44 -4.89 -14.18
N TYR A 137 -7.32 -3.77 -13.46
CA TYR A 137 -6.05 -3.26 -12.96
C TYR A 137 -5.39 -4.26 -12.01
N ASP A 138 -6.13 -4.74 -11.00
CA ASP A 138 -5.65 -5.65 -9.97
C ASP A 138 -5.16 -6.98 -10.57
N LYS A 139 -5.95 -7.56 -11.48
CA LYS A 139 -5.57 -8.77 -12.22
C LYS A 139 -4.30 -8.58 -13.06
N GLY A 140 -4.14 -7.43 -13.69
CA GLY A 140 -2.94 -7.13 -14.47
C GLY A 140 -1.70 -6.91 -13.60
N LEU A 141 -1.89 -6.44 -12.37
CA LEU A 141 -0.81 -6.23 -11.39
C LEU A 141 -0.40 -7.54 -10.68
N GLU A 142 -1.28 -8.53 -10.59
CA GLU A 142 -1.09 -9.76 -9.81
C GLU A 142 0.24 -10.50 -10.11
N PRO A 143 0.67 -10.70 -11.38
CA PRO A 143 1.94 -11.36 -11.67
C PRO A 143 3.14 -10.62 -11.07
N LEU A 144 3.17 -9.29 -11.18
CA LEU A 144 4.24 -8.46 -10.63
C LEU A 144 4.19 -8.43 -9.09
N SER A 145 3.01 -8.39 -8.50
CA SER A 145 2.84 -8.45 -7.03
C SER A 145 3.30 -9.78 -6.46
N THR A 146 3.04 -10.88 -7.15
CA THR A 146 3.48 -12.23 -6.78
C THR A 146 5.01 -12.33 -6.90
N LEU A 147 5.58 -11.87 -8.01
CA LEU A 147 7.02 -11.83 -8.21
C LEU A 147 7.71 -10.98 -7.14
N ASN A 148 7.19 -9.78 -6.85
CA ASN A 148 7.72 -8.91 -5.79
C ASN A 148 7.73 -9.59 -4.42
N SER A 149 6.68 -10.33 -4.09
CA SER A 149 6.59 -11.06 -2.82
C SER A 149 7.63 -12.20 -2.75
N THR A 150 7.84 -12.90 -3.85
CA THR A 150 8.84 -13.97 -3.97
C THR A 150 10.27 -13.42 -3.86
N LEU A 151 10.56 -12.31 -4.57
CA LEU A 151 11.87 -11.66 -4.55
C LEU A 151 12.18 -11.04 -3.18
N PHE A 152 11.16 -10.46 -2.53
CA PHE A 152 11.33 -9.96 -1.16
C PHE A 152 11.69 -11.08 -0.18
N GLU A 153 11.05 -12.24 -0.29
CA GLU A 153 11.39 -13.40 0.55
C GLU A 153 12.79 -13.93 0.23
N LYS A 154 13.17 -14.00 -1.05
CA LYS A 154 14.54 -14.36 -1.50
C LYS A 154 15.58 -13.41 -0.87
N TYR A 155 15.34 -12.09 -0.98
CA TYR A 155 16.20 -11.07 -0.35
C TYR A 155 16.28 -11.25 1.16
N ARG A 156 15.13 -11.38 1.84
CA ARG A 156 15.06 -11.53 3.30
C ARG A 156 15.85 -12.75 3.77
N VAL A 157 15.69 -13.89 3.11
CA VAL A 157 16.41 -15.11 3.45
C VAL A 157 17.92 -14.91 3.23
N ALA A 158 18.33 -14.38 2.10
CA ALA A 158 19.75 -14.15 1.79
C ALA A 158 20.38 -13.17 2.78
N TYR A 159 19.65 -12.12 3.20
CA TYR A 159 20.12 -11.10 4.12
C TYR A 159 20.30 -11.64 5.55
N TYR A 160 19.25 -12.24 6.13
CA TYR A 160 19.29 -12.67 7.54
C TYR A 160 20.08 -13.97 7.77
N TYR A 161 20.14 -14.85 6.75
CA TYR A 161 20.84 -16.15 6.88
C TYR A 161 22.14 -16.22 6.09
N ALA A 162 22.73 -15.07 5.75
CA ALA A 162 24.06 -15.02 5.12
C ALA A 162 25.08 -15.76 6.01
N LYS A 163 25.79 -16.71 5.41
CA LYS A 163 26.82 -17.48 6.10
C LYS A 163 28.06 -16.63 6.32
N ALA A 164 28.60 -16.68 7.52
CA ALA A 164 29.89 -16.09 7.85
C ALA A 164 31.03 -16.99 7.31
N ASP A 165 32.13 -16.36 6.88
CA ASP A 165 33.42 -17.03 6.61
C ASP A 165 34.16 -17.36 7.93
N GLU A 166 35.35 -17.94 7.83
CA GLU A 166 36.20 -18.30 8.97
C GLU A 166 36.62 -17.07 9.82
N LEU A 167 36.54 -15.86 9.26
CA LEU A 167 36.83 -14.59 9.93
C LEU A 167 35.57 -13.89 10.47
N GLY A 168 34.41 -14.56 10.42
CA GLY A 168 33.13 -14.02 10.86
C GLY A 168 32.47 -13.05 9.88
N ARG A 169 33.04 -12.82 8.69
CA ARG A 169 32.49 -11.90 7.67
C ARG A 169 31.40 -12.59 6.89
N LYS A 170 30.22 -12.01 6.86
CA LYS A 170 29.10 -12.54 6.09
C LYS A 170 29.24 -12.28 4.59
N ASN A 171 28.98 -13.31 3.77
CA ASN A 171 28.86 -13.11 2.32
C ASN A 171 27.50 -12.50 2.00
N MET A 172 27.46 -11.20 1.80
CA MET A 172 26.23 -10.44 1.48
C MET A 172 25.91 -10.38 -0.01
N GLN A 173 26.79 -10.87 -0.90
CA GLN A 173 26.58 -10.78 -2.36
C GLN A 173 25.22 -11.38 -2.80
N PRO A 174 24.79 -12.58 -2.30
CA PRO A 174 23.48 -13.12 -2.67
C PRO A 174 22.29 -12.23 -2.23
N ALA A 175 22.45 -11.47 -1.15
CA ALA A 175 21.44 -10.52 -0.71
C ALA A 175 21.40 -9.28 -1.62
N TYR A 176 22.57 -8.76 -2.03
CA TYR A 176 22.64 -7.63 -2.96
C TYR A 176 22.08 -7.98 -4.33
N ASP A 177 22.40 -9.16 -4.84
CA ASP A 177 21.85 -9.65 -6.13
C ASP A 177 20.32 -9.77 -6.05
N ALA A 178 19.80 -10.33 -4.95
CA ALA A 178 18.35 -10.44 -4.73
C ALA A 178 17.67 -9.08 -4.52
N LEU A 179 18.36 -8.12 -3.91
CA LEU A 179 17.88 -6.75 -3.76
C LEU A 179 17.76 -6.04 -5.11
N GLU A 180 18.76 -6.20 -6.00
CA GLU A 180 18.70 -5.63 -7.34
C GLU A 180 17.51 -6.18 -8.14
N GLU A 181 17.29 -7.50 -8.12
CA GLU A 181 16.12 -8.11 -8.75
C GLU A 181 14.80 -7.55 -8.18
N LEU A 182 14.72 -7.38 -6.85
CA LEU A 182 13.57 -6.83 -6.16
C LEU A 182 13.30 -5.37 -6.55
N GLU A 183 14.36 -4.54 -6.63
CA GLU A 183 14.22 -3.14 -7.03
C GLU A 183 13.79 -3.01 -8.48
N ASN A 184 14.33 -3.84 -9.39
CA ASN A 184 13.88 -3.90 -10.78
C ASN A 184 12.40 -4.27 -10.89
N CYS A 185 11.93 -5.25 -10.10
CA CYS A 185 10.51 -5.61 -10.05
C CYS A 185 9.63 -4.46 -9.51
N LYS A 186 10.09 -3.73 -8.49
CA LYS A 186 9.39 -2.54 -7.99
C LYS A 186 9.28 -1.44 -9.04
N ASP A 187 10.29 -1.25 -9.85
CA ASP A 187 10.28 -0.30 -10.96
C ASP A 187 9.32 -0.72 -12.08
N GLU A 188 9.15 -2.03 -12.33
CA GLU A 188 8.13 -2.53 -13.24
C GLU A 188 6.72 -2.31 -12.71
N ILE A 189 6.50 -2.55 -11.41
CA ILE A 189 5.22 -2.23 -10.73
C ILE A 189 4.90 -0.74 -10.86
N TYR A 190 5.90 0.12 -10.65
CA TYR A 190 5.74 1.57 -10.81
C TYR A 190 5.34 1.93 -12.24
N ARG A 191 6.07 1.43 -13.25
CA ARG A 191 5.76 1.67 -14.68
C ARG A 191 4.36 1.19 -15.05
N TYR A 192 3.95 0.01 -14.55
CA TYR A 192 2.60 -0.50 -14.75
C TYR A 192 1.53 0.44 -14.19
N LYS A 193 1.71 0.91 -12.96
CA LYS A 193 0.79 1.86 -12.32
C LYS A 193 0.72 3.19 -13.05
N VAL A 194 1.85 3.75 -13.42
CA VAL A 194 1.92 5.03 -14.18
C VAL A 194 1.22 4.90 -15.51
N LYS A 195 1.46 3.82 -16.26
CA LYS A 195 0.76 3.53 -17.51
C LYS A 195 -0.75 3.43 -17.31
N PHE A 196 -1.20 2.71 -16.29
CA PHE A 196 -2.63 2.61 -15.97
C PHE A 196 -3.25 3.99 -15.69
N ILE A 197 -2.58 4.84 -14.90
CA ILE A 197 -3.04 6.20 -14.61
C ILE A 197 -3.17 7.01 -15.90
N GLN A 198 -2.17 6.94 -16.77
CA GLN A 198 -2.15 7.66 -18.03
C GLN A 198 -3.30 7.23 -18.97
N GLU A 199 -3.56 5.92 -19.06
CA GLU A 199 -4.61 5.35 -19.91
C GLU A 199 -6.02 5.60 -19.37
N ASN A 200 -6.17 5.92 -18.07
CA ASN A 200 -7.45 6.07 -17.37
C ASN A 200 -7.54 7.39 -16.59
N SER A 201 -6.96 8.45 -17.12
CA SER A 201 -6.73 9.73 -16.43
C SER A 201 -7.98 10.40 -15.82
N ASP A 202 -9.16 10.10 -16.35
CA ASP A 202 -10.46 10.63 -15.86
C ASP A 202 -11.12 9.73 -14.80
N SER A 203 -10.54 8.54 -14.54
CA SER A 203 -11.16 7.58 -13.65
C SER A 203 -10.81 7.80 -12.19
N PRO A 204 -11.78 7.76 -11.26
CA PRO A 204 -11.50 7.71 -9.82
C PRO A 204 -10.59 6.54 -9.41
N VAL A 205 -10.58 5.45 -10.20
CA VAL A 205 -9.65 4.32 -9.97
C VAL A 205 -8.20 4.76 -10.22
N ALA A 206 -7.94 5.58 -11.25
CA ALA A 206 -6.60 6.11 -11.49
C ALA A 206 -6.12 7.02 -10.34
N LEU A 207 -7.01 7.82 -9.76
CA LEU A 207 -6.70 8.62 -8.58
C LEU A 207 -6.35 7.73 -7.37
N TYR A 208 -7.09 6.65 -7.15
CA TYR A 208 -6.78 5.65 -6.12
C TYR A 208 -5.39 5.02 -6.37
N VAL A 209 -5.12 4.59 -7.61
CA VAL A 209 -3.83 3.98 -7.99
C VAL A 209 -2.68 4.97 -7.77
N ALA A 210 -2.84 6.24 -8.15
CA ALA A 210 -1.87 7.30 -7.86
C ALA A 210 -1.57 7.41 -6.37
N GLY A 211 -2.59 7.26 -5.52
CA GLY A 211 -2.45 7.23 -4.07
C GLY A 211 -1.71 6.02 -3.50
N THR A 212 -1.55 4.95 -4.28
CA THR A 212 -0.83 3.72 -3.88
C THR A 212 0.63 3.67 -4.37
N LEU A 213 1.09 4.68 -5.09
CA LEU A 213 2.47 4.74 -5.53
C LEU A 213 3.40 4.87 -4.31
N ALA A 214 4.46 4.06 -4.28
CA ALA A 214 5.55 4.17 -3.29
C ALA A 214 6.45 5.35 -3.69
N ILE A 215 6.05 6.52 -3.30
CA ILE A 215 6.44 7.80 -3.91
C ILE A 215 7.80 8.30 -3.42
N THR A 216 8.20 7.92 -2.21
CA THR A 216 9.42 8.45 -1.56
C THR A 216 10.70 8.14 -2.33
N LYS A 217 10.73 7.02 -3.07
CA LYS A 217 11.89 6.59 -3.87
C LYS A 217 12.18 7.53 -5.06
N TYR A 218 11.13 8.14 -5.64
CA TYR A 218 11.27 8.83 -6.95
C TYR A 218 11.38 10.36 -6.84
N GLY A 219 11.33 10.90 -5.63
CA GLY A 219 11.45 12.32 -5.39
C GLY A 219 10.19 13.14 -5.74
N ARG A 220 10.18 14.37 -5.27
CA ARG A 220 9.02 15.30 -5.38
C ARG A 220 8.66 15.64 -6.84
N GLY A 221 9.65 15.74 -7.69
CA GLY A 221 9.45 16.05 -9.12
C GLY A 221 8.66 14.97 -9.86
N GLU A 222 8.90 13.70 -9.55
CA GLU A 222 8.18 12.58 -10.18
C GLU A 222 6.72 12.50 -9.73
N ILE A 223 6.44 12.80 -8.47
CA ILE A 223 5.07 12.91 -7.95
C ILE A 223 4.26 13.93 -8.73
N ASN A 224 4.81 15.12 -8.92
CA ASN A 224 4.13 16.17 -9.66
C ASN A 224 3.84 15.74 -11.11
N LYS A 225 4.75 15.00 -11.75
CA LYS A 225 4.51 14.41 -13.09
C LYS A 225 3.35 13.43 -13.05
N VAL A 226 3.31 12.51 -12.07
CA VAL A 226 2.22 11.52 -11.95
C VAL A 226 0.88 12.21 -11.67
N LEU A 227 0.84 13.19 -10.78
CA LEU A 227 -0.39 13.97 -10.54
C LEU A 227 -0.84 14.72 -11.79
N ALA A 228 0.10 15.21 -12.61
CA ALA A 228 -0.21 15.89 -13.88
C ALA A 228 -0.81 14.96 -14.94
N LEU A 229 -0.67 13.63 -14.81
CA LEU A 229 -1.33 12.66 -15.69
C LEU A 229 -2.84 12.56 -15.45
N LEU A 230 -3.31 12.87 -14.25
CA LEU A 230 -4.73 12.88 -13.94
C LEU A 230 -5.40 14.08 -14.62
N SER A 231 -6.63 13.90 -15.08
CA SER A 231 -7.41 14.99 -15.68
C SER A 231 -7.64 16.14 -14.70
N GLU A 232 -7.82 17.34 -15.23
CA GLU A 232 -8.02 18.54 -14.42
C GLU A 232 -9.24 18.44 -13.48
N PRO A 233 -10.44 17.96 -13.94
CA PRO A 233 -11.56 17.79 -13.04
C PRO A 233 -11.26 16.82 -11.90
N LEU A 234 -10.52 15.74 -12.16
CA LEU A 234 -10.18 14.75 -11.14
C LEU A 234 -9.17 15.27 -10.12
N ARG A 235 -8.14 15.98 -10.58
CA ARG A 235 -7.16 16.67 -9.70
C ARG A 235 -7.83 17.70 -8.80
N ASN A 236 -8.77 18.48 -9.34
CA ASN A 236 -9.49 19.53 -8.64
C ASN A 236 -10.63 19.00 -7.76
N SER A 237 -10.95 17.69 -7.84
CA SER A 237 -11.94 17.07 -6.95
C SER A 237 -11.49 17.09 -5.49
N PRO A 238 -12.42 16.97 -4.51
CA PRO A 238 -12.06 16.90 -3.09
C PRO A 238 -11.02 15.80 -2.79
N LYS A 239 -11.16 14.61 -3.41
CA LYS A 239 -10.21 13.50 -3.25
C LYS A 239 -8.86 13.78 -3.94
N GLY A 240 -8.86 14.44 -5.09
CA GLY A 240 -7.64 14.86 -5.77
C GLY A 240 -6.83 15.84 -4.93
N LYS A 241 -7.48 16.88 -4.40
CA LYS A 241 -6.85 17.85 -3.49
C LYS A 241 -6.38 17.22 -2.17
N ALA A 242 -7.14 16.26 -1.64
CA ALA A 242 -6.73 15.51 -0.45
C ALA A 242 -5.48 14.66 -0.73
N LEU A 243 -5.39 14.03 -1.89
CA LEU A 243 -4.19 13.30 -2.32
C LEU A 243 -2.99 14.24 -2.44
N GLU A 244 -3.13 15.35 -3.17
CA GLU A 244 -2.08 16.34 -3.34
C GLU A 244 -1.59 16.89 -1.99
N LYS A 245 -2.51 17.26 -1.09
CA LYS A 245 -2.18 17.70 0.26
C LYS A 245 -1.41 16.63 1.04
N ARG A 246 -1.86 15.38 0.99
CA ARG A 246 -1.18 14.24 1.65
C ARG A 246 0.24 14.06 1.13
N LEU A 247 0.44 14.13 -0.18
CA LEU A 247 1.76 13.98 -0.80
C LEU A 247 2.67 15.16 -0.43
N ASN A 248 2.15 16.39 -0.45
CA ASN A 248 2.90 17.56 -0.05
C ASN A 248 3.18 17.64 1.46
N SER A 249 2.48 16.86 2.28
CA SER A 249 2.73 16.78 3.73
C SER A 249 3.88 15.84 4.10
N ILE A 250 4.41 15.06 3.16
CA ILE A 250 5.61 14.25 3.38
C ILE A 250 6.80 15.22 3.45
N PRO A 251 7.50 15.28 4.60
CA PRO A 251 8.45 16.35 4.83
C PRO A 251 9.72 16.21 3.99
N VAL A 252 10.16 14.99 3.70
CA VAL A 252 11.42 14.71 2.99
C VAL A 252 11.23 13.64 1.93
N TYR A 253 11.76 13.90 0.74
CA TYR A 253 11.88 12.97 -0.37
C TYR A 253 13.33 12.77 -0.74
N VAL A 254 13.62 11.73 -1.54
CA VAL A 254 14.94 11.54 -2.11
C VAL A 254 15.34 12.77 -2.93
N GLY A 255 16.51 13.35 -2.61
CA GLY A 255 17.04 14.57 -3.21
C GLY A 255 16.61 15.87 -2.51
N ASP A 256 15.71 15.82 -1.53
CA ASP A 256 15.40 16.97 -0.67
C ASP A 256 16.50 17.16 0.40
N GLN A 257 16.57 18.37 0.95
CA GLN A 257 17.33 18.63 2.18
C GLN A 257 16.71 17.84 3.33
N TYR A 258 17.53 17.22 4.17
CA TYR A 258 17.05 16.55 5.39
C TYR A 258 16.38 17.55 6.34
N LEU A 259 15.47 17.06 7.18
CA LEU A 259 14.92 17.86 8.28
C LEU A 259 15.87 17.80 9.46
N ASP A 260 16.17 18.97 10.00
CA ASP A 260 16.83 19.06 11.28
C ASP A 260 15.84 18.71 12.39
N ILE A 261 16.16 17.72 13.19
CA ILE A 261 15.31 17.21 14.27
C ILE A 261 16.03 17.31 15.60
N ASP A 262 15.29 17.69 16.65
CA ASP A 262 15.77 17.70 18.01
C ASP A 262 15.73 16.27 18.58
N MET A 263 16.84 15.82 19.11
CA MET A 263 17.02 14.52 19.73
C MET A 263 17.56 14.69 21.15
N LEU A 264 17.52 13.65 21.96
CA LEU A 264 18.17 13.63 23.26
C LEU A 264 19.33 12.62 23.23
N ASP A 265 20.50 13.05 23.72
CA ASP A 265 21.61 12.13 23.94
C ASP A 265 21.39 11.20 25.15
N LYS A 266 22.34 10.32 25.44
CA LYS A 266 22.24 9.36 26.55
C LYS A 266 22.15 10.06 27.92
N GLU A 267 22.69 11.24 28.03
CA GLU A 267 22.72 12.09 29.23
C GLU A 267 21.41 12.88 29.35
N GLY A 268 20.66 13.05 28.27
CA GLY A 268 19.39 13.78 28.21
C GLY A 268 19.53 15.23 27.74
N ASN A 269 20.66 15.59 27.15
CA ASN A 269 20.85 16.89 26.53
C ASN A 269 20.22 16.92 25.15
N THR A 270 19.72 18.09 24.72
CA THR A 270 19.20 18.28 23.37
C THR A 270 20.37 18.37 22.39
N VAL A 271 20.28 17.59 21.31
CA VAL A 271 21.23 17.55 20.19
C VAL A 271 20.41 17.61 18.89
N ASN A 272 20.79 18.49 17.98
CA ASN A 272 20.16 18.57 16.66
C ASN A 272 20.82 17.58 15.69
N LEU A 273 20.07 17.07 14.74
CA LEU A 273 20.62 16.18 13.71
C LEU A 273 21.76 16.87 12.95
N SER A 274 21.64 18.17 12.67
CA SER A 274 22.67 18.98 12.03
C SER A 274 24.00 19.06 12.81
N ASP A 275 23.96 18.92 14.13
CA ASP A 275 25.17 18.97 14.99
C ASP A 275 26.03 17.70 14.83
N VAL A 276 25.43 16.60 14.37
CA VAL A 276 26.06 15.27 14.32
C VAL A 276 26.30 14.75 12.90
N ILE A 277 25.73 15.40 11.89
CA ILE A 277 25.99 15.07 10.48
C ILE A 277 27.26 15.79 10.01
N ASN A 278 28.19 15.02 9.46
CA ASN A 278 29.41 15.56 8.87
C ASN A 278 29.17 15.93 7.40
N PRO A 279 29.30 17.21 6.99
CA PRO A 279 29.16 17.61 5.61
C PRO A 279 30.12 16.85 4.67
N GLY A 280 29.61 16.39 3.53
CA GLY A 280 30.39 15.63 2.54
C GLY A 280 30.59 14.15 2.88
N GLN A 281 29.98 13.66 3.94
CA GLN A 281 29.95 12.25 4.29
C GLN A 281 28.52 11.66 4.14
N TYR A 282 28.45 10.33 4.12
CA TYR A 282 27.17 9.59 4.16
C TYR A 282 26.81 9.30 5.60
N THR A 283 25.68 9.77 6.07
CA THR A 283 25.14 9.43 7.41
C THR A 283 23.87 8.62 7.25
N LEU A 284 23.85 7.41 7.82
CA LEU A 284 22.66 6.59 7.95
C LEU A 284 21.91 7.01 9.22
N LEU A 285 20.71 7.55 9.07
CA LEU A 285 19.79 7.77 10.19
C LEU A 285 18.97 6.48 10.39
N GLU A 286 19.28 5.75 11.46
CA GLU A 286 18.57 4.53 11.86
C GLU A 286 17.51 4.87 12.90
N ILE A 287 16.26 4.51 12.66
CA ILE A 287 15.17 4.66 13.64
C ILE A 287 14.83 3.26 14.18
N TRP A 288 15.03 3.06 15.48
CA TRP A 288 14.87 1.76 16.12
C TRP A 288 14.16 1.81 17.47
N ALA A 289 14.00 0.66 18.12
CA ALA A 289 13.56 0.56 19.51
C ALA A 289 14.05 -0.74 20.15
N SER A 290 14.16 -0.75 21.47
CA SER A 290 14.58 -1.92 22.25
C SER A 290 13.69 -3.16 22.04
N TRP A 291 12.42 -2.93 21.78
CA TRP A 291 11.40 -3.96 21.51
C TRP A 291 11.27 -4.32 20.01
N CYS A 292 11.96 -3.61 19.12
CA CYS A 292 11.90 -3.87 17.68
C CYS A 292 12.81 -5.03 17.31
N GLY A 293 12.27 -6.24 17.28
CA GLY A 293 13.04 -7.44 16.91
C GLY A 293 13.73 -7.36 15.55
N PRO A 294 13.07 -6.96 14.47
CA PRO A 294 13.71 -6.75 13.16
C PRO A 294 14.85 -5.74 13.21
N CYS A 295 14.67 -4.57 13.87
CA CYS A 295 15.71 -3.55 13.98
C CYS A 295 16.96 -4.12 14.70
N ARG A 296 16.76 -4.84 15.80
CA ARG A 296 17.87 -5.51 16.50
C ARG A 296 18.52 -6.61 15.66
N GLY A 297 17.77 -7.27 14.80
CA GLY A 297 18.30 -8.22 13.82
C GLY A 297 19.20 -7.58 12.75
N ASP A 298 19.03 -6.28 12.49
CA ASP A 298 19.83 -5.52 11.53
C ASP A 298 21.15 -4.99 12.13
N ILE A 299 21.24 -4.82 13.46
CA ILE A 299 22.42 -4.25 14.13
C ILE A 299 23.73 -4.97 13.76
N PRO A 300 23.81 -6.30 13.65
CA PRO A 300 25.04 -6.96 13.20
C PRO A 300 25.50 -6.49 11.80
N HIS A 301 24.55 -6.31 10.86
CA HIS A 301 24.84 -5.81 9.51
C HIS A 301 25.30 -4.33 9.54
N LEU A 302 24.71 -3.52 10.42
CA LEU A 302 25.12 -2.14 10.61
C LEU A 302 26.55 -2.05 11.19
N LYS A 303 26.91 -2.95 12.10
CA LYS A 303 28.28 -3.05 12.64
C LYS A 303 29.27 -3.41 11.55
N ASP A 304 28.95 -4.36 10.70
CA ASP A 304 29.78 -4.76 9.55
C ASP A 304 29.98 -3.57 8.60
N ALA A 305 28.89 -2.86 8.26
CA ALA A 305 28.94 -1.68 7.40
C ALA A 305 29.74 -0.54 8.02
N TYR A 306 29.52 -0.26 9.30
CA TYR A 306 30.28 0.76 10.05
C TYR A 306 31.77 0.45 10.05
N SER A 307 32.15 -0.78 10.38
CA SER A 307 33.54 -1.22 10.37
C SER A 307 34.20 -1.10 9.00
N ALA A 308 33.47 -1.39 7.92
CA ALA A 308 34.03 -1.39 6.56
C ALA A 308 34.13 0.03 5.95
N TYR A 309 33.27 0.96 6.33
CA TYR A 309 33.08 2.22 5.62
C TYR A 309 33.26 3.48 6.47
N HIS A 310 33.29 3.41 7.82
CA HIS A 310 33.42 4.59 8.66
C HIS A 310 34.66 5.42 8.31
N ALA A 311 35.83 4.77 8.17
CA ALA A 311 37.06 5.46 7.75
C ALA A 311 37.02 6.03 6.31
N LYS A 312 35.98 5.71 5.54
CA LYS A 312 35.78 6.17 4.16
C LYS A 312 34.70 7.25 4.05
N GLY A 313 34.26 7.80 5.15
CA GLY A 313 33.26 8.87 5.18
C GLY A 313 31.81 8.37 5.29
N PHE A 314 31.58 7.25 5.98
CA PHE A 314 30.27 6.75 6.33
C PHE A 314 30.07 6.79 7.85
N ASP A 315 28.94 7.28 8.31
CA ASP A 315 28.58 7.29 9.73
C ASP A 315 27.16 6.79 9.95
N ILE A 316 26.82 6.47 11.19
CA ILE A 316 25.48 6.06 11.62
C ILE A 316 25.07 6.93 12.80
N VAL A 317 23.83 7.39 12.80
CA VAL A 317 23.15 8.00 13.94
C VAL A 317 21.91 7.17 14.21
N SER A 318 21.83 6.50 15.36
CA SER A 318 20.66 5.72 15.76
C SER A 318 19.76 6.54 16.68
N VAL A 319 18.50 6.66 16.32
CA VAL A 319 17.47 7.36 17.11
C VAL A 319 16.45 6.36 17.61
N SER A 320 16.38 6.20 18.94
CA SER A 320 15.37 5.35 19.56
C SER A 320 14.03 6.06 19.69
N ILE A 321 12.96 5.33 19.38
CA ILE A 321 11.57 5.74 19.65
C ILE A 321 11.00 5.08 20.92
N ASP A 322 11.86 4.59 21.81
CA ASP A 322 11.44 3.98 23.07
C ASP A 322 10.80 5.01 24.00
N ALA A 323 9.60 4.70 24.47
CA ALA A 323 8.98 5.46 25.56
C ALA A 323 9.62 5.15 26.92
N ASN A 324 10.24 3.99 27.07
CA ASN A 324 10.89 3.54 28.31
C ASN A 324 12.42 3.65 28.19
N LYS A 325 12.99 4.69 28.81
CA LYS A 325 14.43 4.96 28.77
C LYS A 325 15.28 3.85 29.40
N GLU A 326 14.80 3.14 30.42
CA GLU A 326 15.54 2.05 31.08
C GLU A 326 15.67 0.83 30.14
N GLN A 327 14.59 0.50 29.42
CA GLN A 327 14.65 -0.57 28.43
C GLN A 327 15.60 -0.22 27.27
N TRP A 328 15.57 1.03 26.81
CA TRP A 328 16.50 1.53 25.80
C TRP A 328 17.96 1.41 26.26
N LYS A 329 18.31 1.92 27.47
CA LYS A 329 19.68 1.84 28.02
C LYS A 329 20.15 0.40 28.13
N LYS A 330 19.30 -0.51 28.64
CA LYS A 330 19.61 -1.94 28.71
C LYS A 330 19.86 -2.55 27.33
N ALA A 331 19.12 -2.15 26.31
CA ALA A 331 19.33 -2.62 24.95
C ALA A 331 20.65 -2.08 24.37
N LEU A 332 21.02 -0.80 24.64
CA LEU A 332 22.30 -0.25 24.23
C LEU A 332 23.49 -1.03 24.82
N GLU A 333 23.43 -1.41 26.11
CA GLU A 333 24.43 -2.23 26.75
C GLU A 333 24.58 -3.61 26.12
N GLN A 334 23.45 -4.20 25.68
CA GLN A 334 23.44 -5.50 25.00
C GLN A 334 23.99 -5.42 23.57
N GLU A 335 23.56 -4.40 22.83
CA GLU A 335 23.91 -4.28 21.42
C GLU A 335 25.32 -3.69 21.19
N GLN A 336 25.88 -2.92 22.11
CA GLN A 336 27.25 -2.36 22.03
C GLN A 336 27.54 -1.71 20.66
N MET A 337 26.67 -0.82 20.22
CA MET A 337 26.84 -0.06 18.98
C MET A 337 27.91 1.02 19.15
N ALA A 338 28.86 1.09 18.20
CA ALA A 338 30.04 1.96 18.28
C ALA A 338 29.79 3.40 17.79
N TRP A 339 28.62 3.65 17.19
CA TRP A 339 28.23 4.97 16.66
C TRP A 339 27.28 5.72 17.59
N LEU A 340 26.92 6.94 17.21
CA LEU A 340 26.08 7.85 18.02
C LEU A 340 24.67 7.29 18.25
N GLN A 341 24.21 7.45 19.50
CA GLN A 341 22.90 6.99 19.97
C GLN A 341 22.10 8.14 20.57
#